data_9b1d3e3cbcdd2b10a7f3f16c3b51780c
#
_entry.id   9b1d3e3cbcdd2b10a7f3f16c3b51780c
#
_cell.length_a   1.000
_cell.length_b   1.000
_cell.length_c   1.000
_cell.angle_alpha   90.00
_cell.angle_beta   90.00
_cell.angle_gamma   90.00
#
_symmetry.space_group_name_H-M   'P 1'
#
loop_
_entity.id
_entity.type
_entity.pdbx_description
1 polymer ?
#
loop_
_entity_poly.entity_id
_entity_poly.type
_entity_poly.pdbx_seq_one_letter_code
_entity_poly.pdbx_strand_id
1 'polypeptide(L)' 'MSTLLEKLNNLEKNLDLLNKQNDSTKLENELLKNQQTKLVSEKSDLIKKNETAKSQLKALLERINNMKDDGKDKS' A
#
# COMPACT_ATOMS: atom_id res chain seq x y z
N MET A 1 -14.34 -40.27 -35.99
CA MET A 1 -14.40 -40.70 -34.57
C MET A 1 -13.21 -40.26 -33.77
N SER A 2 -11.99 -40.43 -34.32
CA SER A 2 -10.80 -39.92 -33.63
C SER A 2 -10.83 -38.40 -33.43
N THR A 3 -11.43 -37.69 -34.39
CA THR A 3 -11.54 -36.21 -34.31
C THR A 3 -12.44 -35.74 -33.18
N LEU A 4 -13.50 -36.45 -32.85
CA LEU A 4 -14.35 -36.10 -31.74
C LEU A 4 -13.63 -36.31 -30.40
N LEU A 5 -12.94 -37.42 -30.30
CA LEU A 5 -12.17 -37.75 -29.10
C LEU A 5 -11.02 -36.75 -28.89
N GLU A 6 -10.37 -36.38 -29.99
CA GLU A 6 -9.32 -35.35 -29.93
C GLU A 6 -9.85 -34.01 -29.46
N LYS A 7 -11.02 -33.61 -29.96
CA LYS A 7 -11.67 -32.35 -29.54
C LYS A 7 -12.04 -32.37 -28.06
N LEU A 8 -12.55 -33.51 -27.57
CA LEU A 8 -12.88 -33.66 -26.16
C LEU A 8 -11.62 -33.59 -25.30
N ASN A 9 -10.56 -34.25 -25.71
CA ASN A 9 -9.28 -34.20 -24.99
C ASN A 9 -8.71 -32.76 -24.94
N ASN A 10 -8.79 -32.06 -26.07
CA ASN A 10 -8.34 -30.69 -26.15
C ASN A 10 -9.18 -29.76 -25.25
N LEU A 11 -10.49 -29.99 -25.25
CA LEU A 11 -11.39 -29.21 -24.37
C LEU A 11 -11.06 -29.44 -22.91
N GLU A 12 -10.83 -30.71 -22.53
CA GLU A 12 -10.46 -31.06 -21.17
C GLU A 12 -9.16 -30.37 -20.75
N LYS A 13 -8.14 -30.38 -21.62
CA LYS A 13 -6.88 -29.70 -21.36
C LYS A 13 -7.05 -28.21 -21.23
N ASN A 14 -7.90 -27.62 -22.08
CA ASN A 14 -8.17 -26.18 -22.01
C ASN A 14 -8.89 -25.82 -20.73
N LEU A 15 -9.81 -26.65 -20.26
CA LEU A 15 -10.51 -26.42 -18.99
C LEU A 15 -9.55 -26.51 -17.80
N ASP A 16 -8.64 -27.48 -17.82
CA ASP A 16 -7.62 -27.59 -16.78
C ASP A 16 -6.72 -26.38 -16.75
N LEU A 17 -6.31 -25.91 -17.91
CA LEU A 17 -5.47 -24.73 -18.02
C LEU A 17 -6.21 -23.49 -17.51
N LEU A 18 -7.47 -23.35 -17.88
CA LEU A 18 -8.30 -22.24 -17.43
C LEU A 18 -8.47 -22.25 -15.92
N ASN A 19 -8.69 -23.43 -15.32
CA ASN A 19 -8.78 -23.55 -13.86
C ASN A 19 -7.50 -23.14 -13.18
N LYS A 20 -6.35 -23.54 -13.71
CA LYS A 20 -5.05 -23.13 -13.17
C LYS A 20 -4.85 -21.63 -13.25
N GLN A 21 -5.24 -21.03 -14.38
CA GLN A 21 -5.15 -19.59 -14.56
C GLN A 21 -6.07 -18.85 -13.58
N ASN A 22 -7.27 -19.38 -13.36
CA ASN A 22 -8.19 -18.80 -12.37
C ASN A 22 -7.61 -18.83 -10.96
N ASP A 23 -7.04 -19.96 -10.57
CA ASP A 23 -6.43 -20.08 -9.25
C ASP A 23 -5.25 -19.12 -9.10
N SER A 24 -4.44 -19.01 -10.13
CA SER A 24 -3.31 -18.08 -10.16
C SER A 24 -3.78 -16.62 -10.04
N THR A 25 -4.84 -16.28 -10.78
CA THR A 25 -5.42 -14.92 -10.74
C THR A 25 -6.00 -14.61 -9.37
N LYS A 26 -6.65 -15.57 -8.74
CA LYS A 26 -7.17 -15.39 -7.38
C LYS A 26 -6.05 -15.12 -6.39
N LEU A 27 -4.96 -15.86 -6.50
CA LEU A 27 -3.80 -15.66 -5.64
C LEU A 27 -3.17 -14.28 -5.84
N GLU A 28 -3.05 -13.87 -7.11
CA GLU A 28 -2.54 -12.54 -7.43
C GLU A 28 -3.44 -11.45 -6.86
N ASN A 29 -4.75 -11.62 -6.97
CA ASN A 29 -5.71 -10.66 -6.43
C ASN A 29 -5.61 -10.55 -4.91
N GLU A 30 -5.47 -11.67 -4.21
CA GLU A 30 -5.29 -11.66 -2.76
C GLU A 30 -3.99 -10.96 -2.37
N LEU A 31 -2.91 -11.24 -3.10
CA LEU A 31 -1.63 -10.62 -2.87
C LEU A 31 -1.71 -9.11 -3.09
N LEU A 32 -2.35 -8.68 -4.17
CA LEU A 32 -2.52 -7.26 -4.48
C LEU A 32 -3.37 -6.56 -3.41
N LYS A 33 -4.43 -7.20 -2.93
CA LYS A 33 -5.25 -6.64 -1.85
C LYS A 33 -4.44 -6.47 -0.57
N ASN A 34 -3.63 -7.47 -0.24
CA ASN A 34 -2.78 -7.41 0.95
C ASN A 34 -1.74 -6.31 0.83
N GLN A 35 -1.13 -6.18 -0.35
CA GLN A 35 -0.18 -5.10 -0.61
C GLN A 35 -0.83 -3.73 -0.53
N GLN A 36 -2.04 -3.61 -1.07
CA GLN A 36 -2.80 -2.37 -1.01
C GLN A 36 -3.12 -1.98 0.43
N THR A 37 -3.57 -2.93 1.24
CA THR A 37 -3.85 -2.69 2.65
C THR A 37 -2.60 -2.24 3.38
N LYS A 38 -1.48 -2.88 3.11
CA LYS A 38 -0.19 -2.51 3.70
C LYS A 38 0.22 -1.10 3.32
N LEU A 39 0.08 -0.74 2.04
CA LEU A 39 0.42 0.59 1.55
C LEU A 39 -0.46 1.67 2.17
N VAL A 40 -1.75 1.40 2.33
CA VAL A 40 -2.67 2.33 2.99
C VAL A 40 -2.27 2.54 4.44
N SER A 41 -1.91 1.47 5.14
CA SER A 41 -1.45 1.53 6.52
C SER A 41 -0.15 2.32 6.64
N GLU A 42 0.82 2.06 5.77
CA GLU A 42 2.09 2.78 5.75
C GLU A 42 1.91 4.25 5.46
N LYS A 43 1.01 4.58 4.52
CA LYS A 43 0.69 5.97 4.20
C LYS A 43 0.09 6.68 5.41
N SER A 44 -0.82 6.02 6.11
CA SER A 44 -1.44 6.57 7.32
C SER A 44 -0.38 6.85 8.39
N ASP A 45 0.54 5.91 8.59
CA ASP A 45 1.64 6.08 9.55
C ASP A 45 2.55 7.24 9.17
N LEU A 46 2.87 7.38 7.89
CA LEU A 46 3.71 8.48 7.42
C LEU A 46 3.03 9.83 7.61
N ILE A 47 1.72 9.91 7.37
CA ILE A 47 0.95 11.14 7.59
C ILE A 47 1.00 11.52 9.07
N LYS A 48 0.80 10.56 9.96
CA LYS A 48 0.87 10.81 11.40
C LYS A 48 2.26 11.29 11.83
N LYS A 49 3.30 10.65 11.32
CA LYS A 49 4.68 11.06 11.61
C LYS A 49 4.96 12.46 11.12
N ASN A 50 4.48 12.81 9.92
CA ASN A 50 4.64 14.14 9.36
C ASN A 50 3.91 15.20 10.20
N GLU A 51 2.69 14.91 10.64
CA GLU A 51 1.92 15.82 11.47
C GLU A 51 2.61 16.02 12.83
N THR A 52 3.11 14.95 13.41
CA THR A 52 3.87 15.03 14.66
C THR A 52 5.12 15.88 14.50
N ALA A 53 5.87 15.64 13.42
CA ALA A 53 7.08 16.40 13.14
C ALA A 53 6.78 17.88 12.93
N LYS A 54 5.72 18.20 12.20
CA LYS A 54 5.29 19.59 11.99
C LYS A 54 4.91 20.26 13.31
N SER A 55 4.18 19.55 14.14
CA SER A 55 3.77 20.06 15.45
C SER A 55 4.99 20.34 16.35
N GLN A 56 5.94 19.42 16.37
CA GLN A 56 7.18 19.60 17.13
C GLN A 56 8.01 20.76 16.60
N LEU A 57 8.09 20.89 15.30
CA LEU A 57 8.84 21.98 14.67
C LEU A 57 8.18 23.32 15.01
N LYS A 58 6.87 23.39 14.94
CA LYS A 58 6.12 24.61 15.28
C LYS A 58 6.35 25.01 16.73
N ALA A 59 6.29 24.04 17.64
CA ALA A 59 6.53 24.30 19.06
C ALA A 59 7.96 24.80 19.29
N LEU A 60 8.93 24.22 18.57
CA LEU A 60 10.32 24.65 18.68
C LEU A 60 10.50 26.08 18.17
N LEU A 61 9.87 26.43 17.06
CA LEU A 61 9.92 27.78 16.50
C LEU A 61 9.30 28.80 17.46
N GLU A 62 8.19 28.45 18.12
CA GLU A 62 7.56 29.34 19.13
C GLU A 62 8.51 29.56 20.29
N ARG A 63 9.19 28.52 20.75
CA ARG A 63 10.17 28.65 21.84
C ARG A 63 11.33 29.55 21.44
N ILE A 64 11.83 29.41 20.23
CA ILE A 64 12.90 30.24 19.70
C ILE A 64 12.46 31.70 19.64
N ASN A 65 11.25 31.95 19.14
CA ASN A 65 10.71 33.31 19.07
C ASN A 65 10.54 33.92 20.45
N ASN A 66 10.04 33.16 21.42
CA ASN A 66 9.89 33.63 22.80
C ASN A 66 11.25 33.95 23.41
N MET A 67 12.26 33.14 23.14
CA MET A 67 13.62 33.41 23.63
C MET A 67 14.19 34.68 23.02
N LYS A 68 13.95 34.91 21.73
CA LYS A 68 14.39 36.16 21.07
C LYS A 68 13.71 37.37 21.65
N ASP A 69 12.42 37.29 21.91
CA ASP A 69 11.66 38.40 22.52
C ASP A 69 12.18 38.70 23.91
N ASP A 70 12.44 37.69 24.73
CA ASP A 70 13.02 37.84 26.05
C ASP A 70 14.41 38.47 25.95
N GLY A 71 15.20 38.05 24.97
CA GLY A 71 16.52 38.64 24.73
C GLY A 71 16.46 40.10 24.32
N LYS A 72 15.46 40.49 23.52
CA LYS A 72 15.25 41.89 23.14
C LYS A 72 14.82 42.74 24.33
N ASP A 73 13.96 42.18 25.16
CA ASP A 73 13.46 42.89 26.33
C ASP A 73 14.57 43.17 27.36
N LYS A 74 15.57 42.29 27.39
CA LYS A 74 16.71 42.44 28.29
C LYS A 74 17.75 43.42 27.80
N SER A 75 17.76 43.66 26.50
CA SER A 75 18.71 44.59 25.91
C SER A 75 18.16 46.01 25.90
#